data_de55e8d86875ce5d11f9a0152d263900
#
_entry.id   de55e8d86875ce5d11f9a0152d263900
#
_cell.length_a   1.000
_cell.length_b   1.000
_cell.length_c   1.000
_cell.angle_alpha   90.00
_cell.angle_beta   90.00
_cell.angle_gamma   90.00
#
_symmetry.space_group_name_H-M   'P 1'
#
loop_
_entity.id
_entity.type
_entity.pdbx_description
1 polymer ?
#
loop_
_entity_poly.entity_id
_entity_poly.type
_entity_poly.pdbx_seq_one_letter_code
_entity_poly.pdbx_strand_id
1 'polypeptide(L)'
;LKMEGIKEESVRQVLKLVNVVGYSLALQKKIVRGLEVDVPAIRVYVSRKIRPLEALAVEHRIPESIEGIKTDVIEVGEVVALAQRLQVPFFGVPPEKRTQIWRPAPPGVSIGHYQISAGTFGCLMADAVSGDPLIVSNNHVLANADMREEHHAVKGDMILQPGPYDIRTGINPKIHKIGELDRWVPVTSDPAAAETVDCAAASPFGPNVLSQILDIGDLDDIGKEADFKSQLPLCKSGRTTGYNESKIADATAYIKVSGYHGKTCAFRDVFFTTQCAAGGDSGSAYVWKSLERGKVFMGLLFAGSSSVTVGCKSFHVVGRLKMKLLKGLPPAPPPPPEERLIEFSTDDGQTWEQAKTLRVRPKED
;
A
#
# COMPACT_ATOMS: atom_id res chain seq x y z
N LEU A 1 -2.60 -14.92 -20.33
CA LEU A 1 -1.89 -15.97 -21.06
C LEU A 1 -0.46 -16.03 -20.52
N LYS A 2 -0.01 -17.19 -19.99
CA LYS A 2 1.40 -17.38 -19.64
C LYS A 2 2.25 -17.15 -20.89
N MET A 3 3.49 -16.69 -20.73
CA MET A 3 4.47 -16.58 -21.83
C MET A 3 4.98 -17.97 -22.24
N GLU A 4 4.07 -18.85 -22.66
CA GLU A 4 4.43 -20.20 -23.11
C GLU A 4 5.29 -20.10 -24.37
N GLY A 5 6.50 -20.67 -24.32
CA GLY A 5 7.46 -20.67 -25.44
C GLY A 5 8.41 -19.47 -25.50
N ILE A 6 8.29 -18.46 -24.65
CA ILE A 6 9.20 -17.31 -24.59
C ILE A 6 10.11 -17.45 -23.37
N LYS A 7 11.41 -17.33 -23.55
CA LYS A 7 12.35 -17.30 -22.44
C LYS A 7 12.28 -15.94 -21.73
N GLU A 8 11.95 -15.92 -20.44
CA GLU A 8 11.91 -14.69 -19.64
C GLU A 8 13.23 -13.91 -19.74
N GLU A 9 14.35 -14.60 -19.87
CA GLU A 9 15.67 -13.99 -20.02
C GLU A 9 15.78 -13.13 -21.29
N SER A 10 15.17 -13.55 -22.40
CA SER A 10 15.13 -12.75 -23.65
C SER A 10 14.32 -11.47 -23.46
N VAL A 11 13.19 -11.54 -22.74
CA VAL A 11 12.39 -10.36 -22.41
C VAL A 11 13.15 -9.46 -21.44
N ARG A 12 13.82 -10.02 -20.44
CA ARG A 12 14.56 -9.27 -19.42
C ARG A 12 15.68 -8.39 -20.01
N GLN A 13 16.21 -8.72 -21.20
CA GLN A 13 17.21 -7.87 -21.86
C GLN A 13 16.72 -6.44 -22.09
N VAL A 14 15.41 -6.21 -22.23
CA VAL A 14 14.86 -4.86 -22.42
C VAL A 14 15.14 -3.94 -21.21
N LEU A 15 15.40 -4.49 -20.02
CA LEU A 15 15.75 -3.70 -18.83
C LEU A 15 17.09 -2.98 -18.92
N LYS A 16 17.94 -3.34 -19.92
CA LYS A 16 19.20 -2.66 -20.23
C LYS A 16 18.99 -1.43 -21.09
N LEU A 17 17.81 -1.29 -21.71
CA LEU A 17 17.49 -0.17 -22.60
C LEU A 17 17.16 1.07 -21.77
N VAL A 18 17.47 2.23 -22.35
CA VAL A 18 17.18 3.54 -21.74
C VAL A 18 15.67 3.70 -21.53
N ASN A 19 15.28 4.28 -20.41
CA ASN A 19 13.90 4.52 -20.00
C ASN A 19 13.04 3.28 -19.72
N VAL A 20 13.54 2.07 -19.87
CA VAL A 20 12.76 0.87 -19.51
C VAL A 20 12.79 0.67 -18.01
N VAL A 21 11.60 0.72 -17.41
CA VAL A 21 11.39 0.54 -15.96
C VAL A 21 10.83 -0.83 -15.62
N GLY A 22 10.26 -1.57 -16.60
CA GLY A 22 9.70 -2.88 -16.34
C GLY A 22 9.10 -3.54 -17.59
N TYR A 23 8.50 -4.70 -17.38
CA TYR A 23 7.78 -5.47 -18.41
C TYR A 23 6.71 -6.37 -17.78
N SER A 24 5.68 -6.73 -18.55
CA SER A 24 4.69 -7.72 -18.13
C SER A 24 5.27 -9.14 -18.14
N LEU A 25 4.96 -9.94 -17.12
CA LEU A 25 5.34 -11.34 -17.00
C LEU A 25 4.35 -12.30 -17.70
N ALA A 26 3.32 -11.75 -18.32
CA ALA A 26 2.34 -12.49 -19.10
C ALA A 26 2.02 -11.75 -20.41
N LEU A 27 1.62 -12.48 -21.44
CA LEU A 27 1.17 -11.84 -22.68
C LEU A 27 -0.11 -11.04 -22.42
N GLN A 28 -0.12 -9.82 -22.91
CA GLN A 28 -1.23 -8.87 -22.81
C GLN A 28 -1.83 -8.61 -24.19
N LYS A 29 -3.05 -8.12 -24.25
CA LYS A 29 -3.60 -7.61 -25.50
C LYS A 29 -2.87 -6.31 -25.87
N LYS A 30 -2.45 -6.17 -27.12
CA LYS A 30 -1.76 -4.97 -27.61
C LYS A 30 -2.70 -3.77 -27.58
N ILE A 31 -2.17 -2.60 -27.21
CA ILE A 31 -2.90 -1.34 -27.25
C ILE A 31 -2.55 -0.59 -28.54
N VAL A 32 -3.56 -0.29 -29.36
CA VAL A 32 -3.42 0.50 -30.57
C VAL A 32 -4.35 1.69 -30.48
N ARG A 33 -3.81 2.91 -30.51
CA ARG A 33 -4.57 4.18 -30.40
C ARG A 33 -5.50 4.22 -29.17
N GLY A 34 -5.03 3.65 -28.03
CA GLY A 34 -5.78 3.63 -26.78
C GLY A 34 -6.80 2.48 -26.64
N LEU A 35 -6.95 1.64 -27.65
CA LEU A 35 -7.87 0.49 -27.65
C LEU A 35 -7.10 -0.82 -27.61
N GLU A 36 -7.54 -1.75 -26.77
CA GLU A 36 -7.02 -3.12 -26.78
C GLU A 36 -7.46 -3.85 -28.04
N VAL A 37 -6.51 -4.43 -28.78
CA VAL A 37 -6.74 -5.29 -29.94
C VAL A 37 -6.37 -6.73 -29.60
N ASP A 38 -6.99 -7.68 -30.26
CA ASP A 38 -6.79 -9.11 -29.98
C ASP A 38 -5.49 -9.66 -30.60
N VAL A 39 -4.39 -8.99 -30.30
CA VAL A 39 -3.03 -9.36 -30.68
C VAL A 39 -2.20 -9.54 -29.43
N PRO A 40 -1.70 -10.76 -29.15
CA PRO A 40 -0.81 -10.99 -28.01
C PRO A 40 0.47 -10.16 -28.14
N ALA A 41 0.86 -9.49 -27.07
CA ALA A 41 2.07 -8.70 -27.04
C ALA A 41 2.78 -8.77 -25.68
N ILE A 42 4.08 -8.56 -25.69
CA ILE A 42 4.91 -8.33 -24.51
C ILE A 42 4.82 -6.83 -24.21
N ARG A 43 4.18 -6.45 -23.11
CA ARG A 43 4.20 -5.05 -22.66
C ARG A 43 5.53 -4.71 -22.05
N VAL A 44 6.15 -3.63 -22.55
CA VAL A 44 7.39 -3.05 -22.03
C VAL A 44 7.04 -1.68 -21.46
N TYR A 45 7.31 -1.51 -20.17
CA TYR A 45 7.00 -0.27 -19.44
C TYR A 45 8.18 0.68 -19.49
N VAL A 46 7.92 1.92 -19.90
CA VAL A 46 8.91 2.99 -19.99
C VAL A 46 8.54 4.18 -19.11
N SER A 47 9.54 4.85 -18.57
CA SER A 47 9.30 6.09 -17.82
C SER A 47 8.78 7.19 -18.72
N ARG A 48 9.26 7.26 -19.99
CA ARG A 48 8.82 8.22 -20.99
C ARG A 48 8.99 7.67 -22.41
N LYS A 49 7.99 7.86 -23.26
CA LYS A 49 8.12 7.61 -24.70
C LYS A 49 8.95 8.70 -25.36
N ILE A 50 10.03 8.32 -26.02
CA ILE A 50 10.87 9.26 -26.80
C ILE A 50 10.37 9.29 -28.23
N ARG A 51 10.07 10.49 -28.71
CA ARG A 51 9.64 10.74 -30.11
C ARG A 51 10.36 11.98 -30.64
N PRO A 52 10.80 12.00 -31.89
CA PRO A 52 10.72 10.87 -32.83
C PRO A 52 11.65 9.72 -32.43
N LEU A 53 11.39 8.50 -32.92
CA LEU A 53 12.16 7.30 -32.58
C LEU A 53 13.63 7.41 -32.98
N GLU A 54 13.92 8.20 -34.01
CA GLU A 54 15.26 8.50 -34.51
C GLU A 54 16.12 9.26 -33.48
N ALA A 55 15.49 9.91 -32.49
CA ALA A 55 16.21 10.54 -31.37
C ALA A 55 16.84 9.52 -30.40
N LEU A 56 16.47 8.24 -30.50
CA LEU A 56 17.11 7.14 -29.78
C LEU A 56 18.15 6.45 -30.66
N ALA A 57 19.35 6.22 -30.11
CA ALA A 57 20.33 5.34 -30.72
C ALA A 57 19.72 3.95 -30.94
N VAL A 58 20.09 3.29 -32.03
CA VAL A 58 19.46 2.03 -32.46
C VAL A 58 19.55 0.96 -31.36
N GLU A 59 20.66 0.89 -30.65
CA GLU A 59 20.93 -0.03 -29.54
C GLU A 59 20.03 0.20 -28.30
N HIS A 60 19.37 1.37 -28.21
CA HIS A 60 18.42 1.70 -27.14
C HIS A 60 16.96 1.57 -27.55
N ARG A 61 16.68 1.22 -28.80
CA ARG A 61 15.32 1.02 -29.28
C ARG A 61 14.77 -0.32 -28.82
N ILE A 62 13.55 -0.31 -28.29
CA ILE A 62 12.83 -1.54 -27.97
C ILE A 62 12.52 -2.25 -29.28
N PRO A 63 12.91 -3.54 -29.44
CA PRO A 63 12.64 -4.28 -30.67
C PRO A 63 11.12 -4.40 -30.91
N GLU A 64 10.68 -4.43 -32.17
CA GLU A 64 9.25 -4.58 -32.53
C GLU A 64 8.69 -5.94 -32.10
N SER A 65 9.55 -6.95 -31.94
CA SER A 65 9.20 -8.27 -31.46
C SER A 65 10.37 -8.92 -30.70
N ILE A 66 10.04 -9.81 -29.76
CA ILE A 66 10.99 -10.63 -29.01
C ILE A 66 10.53 -12.07 -29.20
N GLU A 67 11.43 -12.94 -29.70
CA GLU A 67 11.11 -14.35 -30.02
C GLU A 67 9.82 -14.51 -30.85
N GLY A 68 9.60 -13.59 -31.82
CA GLY A 68 8.43 -13.60 -32.71
C GLY A 68 7.14 -12.97 -32.14
N ILE A 69 7.10 -12.66 -30.86
CA ILE A 69 5.96 -11.99 -30.25
C ILE A 69 6.12 -10.47 -30.29
N LYS A 70 5.07 -9.76 -30.74
CA LYS A 70 5.07 -8.30 -30.84
C LYS A 70 5.31 -7.66 -29.47
N THR A 71 6.01 -6.52 -29.45
CA THR A 71 6.13 -5.68 -28.27
C THR A 71 5.06 -4.61 -28.27
N ASP A 72 4.67 -4.19 -27.06
CA ASP A 72 3.76 -3.07 -26.80
C ASP A 72 4.38 -2.14 -25.77
N VAL A 73 4.78 -0.95 -26.18
CA VAL A 73 5.48 0.00 -25.31
C VAL A 73 4.46 0.90 -24.61
N ILE A 74 4.43 0.82 -23.29
CA ILE A 74 3.51 1.58 -22.43
C ILE A 74 4.31 2.58 -21.61
N GLU A 75 3.95 3.85 -21.70
CA GLU A 75 4.50 4.87 -20.81
C GLU A 75 3.76 4.82 -19.46
N VAL A 76 4.52 4.59 -18.39
CA VAL A 76 3.99 4.50 -17.03
C VAL A 76 4.55 5.58 -16.11
N GLY A 77 5.50 6.40 -16.59
CA GLY A 77 6.19 7.37 -15.75
C GLY A 77 7.31 6.73 -14.92
N GLU A 78 7.97 7.54 -14.12
CA GLU A 78 8.91 7.06 -13.12
C GLU A 78 8.12 6.48 -11.94
N VAL A 79 8.36 5.21 -11.60
CA VAL A 79 7.67 4.53 -10.52
C VAL A 79 8.49 4.66 -9.25
N VAL A 80 7.88 5.25 -8.23
CA VAL A 80 8.52 5.55 -6.94
C VAL A 80 7.72 4.94 -5.79
N ALA A 81 8.41 4.59 -4.70
CA ALA A 81 7.78 4.34 -3.44
C ALA A 81 7.04 5.64 -3.03
N LEU A 82 5.73 5.54 -2.76
CA LEU A 82 4.86 6.73 -2.72
C LEU A 82 5.14 7.64 -1.53
N ALA A 83 6.15 8.49 -1.65
CA ALA A 83 6.51 9.51 -0.68
C ALA A 83 6.06 10.95 -1.07
N GLN A 84 5.58 11.20 -2.30
CA GLN A 84 5.24 12.53 -2.80
C GLN A 84 3.76 12.70 -3.15
N ARG A 85 3.24 13.94 -3.01
CA ARG A 85 1.83 14.29 -3.24
C ARG A 85 1.46 14.30 -4.72
N LEU A 86 0.52 13.44 -5.11
CA LEU A 86 -0.31 13.60 -6.30
C LEU A 86 -1.73 13.98 -5.85
N GLN A 87 -2.43 14.83 -6.63
CA GLN A 87 -3.84 15.13 -6.34
C GLN A 87 -4.72 14.08 -7.02
N VAL A 88 -5.50 13.35 -6.22
CA VAL A 88 -6.54 12.43 -6.69
C VAL A 88 -7.86 12.78 -6.01
N PRO A 89 -9.03 12.50 -6.63
CA PRO A 89 -10.33 12.71 -6.02
C PRO A 89 -10.44 11.99 -4.66
N PHE A 90 -11.13 12.63 -3.74
CA PHE A 90 -11.28 12.14 -2.37
C PHE A 90 -12.73 11.73 -2.08
N PHE A 91 -12.90 10.57 -1.41
CA PHE A 91 -14.19 10.06 -0.93
C PHE A 91 -14.04 9.48 0.49
N GLY A 92 -15.09 9.54 1.31
CA GLY A 92 -15.14 8.93 2.65
C GLY A 92 -14.59 9.82 3.78
N VAL A 93 -13.96 9.21 4.80
CA VAL A 93 -13.39 9.94 5.95
C VAL A 93 -12.31 10.90 5.49
N PRO A 94 -12.40 12.20 5.82
CA PRO A 94 -11.47 13.22 5.34
C PRO A 94 -9.99 12.94 5.67
N PRO A 95 -9.04 13.29 4.79
CA PRO A 95 -7.61 13.05 5.00
C PRO A 95 -7.07 13.66 6.30
N GLU A 96 -7.53 14.84 6.67
CA GLU A 96 -7.15 15.53 7.91
C GLU A 96 -7.54 14.75 9.17
N LYS A 97 -8.62 13.97 9.15
CA LYS A 97 -8.99 13.06 10.24
C LYS A 97 -8.12 11.83 10.27
N ARG A 98 -7.68 11.33 9.11
CA ARG A 98 -6.84 10.12 9.01
C ARG A 98 -5.42 10.32 9.52
N THR A 99 -4.99 11.57 9.68
CA THR A 99 -3.66 11.97 10.19
C THR A 99 -3.67 12.30 11.68
N GLN A 100 -4.82 12.16 12.36
CA GLN A 100 -4.95 12.39 13.79
C GLN A 100 -4.65 11.11 14.59
N ILE A 101 -4.57 11.27 15.91
CA ILE A 101 -4.47 10.14 16.85
C ILE A 101 -5.83 9.41 16.90
N TRP A 102 -5.76 8.10 16.68
CA TRP A 102 -6.91 7.20 16.84
C TRP A 102 -6.59 6.14 17.91
N ARG A 103 -7.49 5.98 18.87
CA ARG A 103 -7.41 4.89 19.85
C ARG A 103 -8.83 4.36 20.13
N PRO A 104 -9.18 3.14 19.67
CA PRO A 104 -8.39 2.25 18.83
C PRO A 104 -8.24 2.76 17.40
N ALA A 105 -7.11 2.44 16.75
CA ALA A 105 -6.80 2.87 15.39
C ALA A 105 -7.31 1.87 14.35
N PRO A 106 -8.12 2.30 13.38
CA PRO A 106 -8.54 1.48 12.25
C PRO A 106 -7.48 1.45 11.14
N PRO A 107 -7.41 0.40 10.31
CA PRO A 107 -6.71 0.47 9.04
C PRO A 107 -7.25 1.60 8.15
N GLY A 108 -6.38 2.21 7.34
CA GLY A 108 -6.69 3.39 6.54
C GLY A 108 -6.21 4.71 7.14
N VAL A 109 -5.74 4.71 8.40
CA VAL A 109 -5.14 5.89 9.04
C VAL A 109 -3.63 5.92 8.89
N SER A 110 -3.03 7.09 9.21
CA SER A 110 -1.59 7.31 9.25
C SER A 110 -0.89 6.40 10.24
N ILE A 111 0.21 5.78 9.81
CA ILE A 111 1.11 4.98 10.63
C ILE A 111 2.54 5.10 10.11
N GLY A 112 3.54 4.74 10.92
CA GLY A 112 4.91 4.63 10.43
C GLY A 112 5.92 4.22 11.49
N HIS A 113 7.02 3.69 11.01
CA HIS A 113 8.24 3.53 11.79
C HIS A 113 8.70 4.91 12.30
N TYR A 114 9.30 4.97 13.48
CA TYR A 114 9.66 6.25 14.11
C TYR A 114 10.69 7.09 13.31
N GLN A 115 11.36 6.51 12.33
CA GLN A 115 12.37 7.19 11.49
C GLN A 115 11.90 7.52 10.07
N ILE A 116 10.66 7.18 9.69
CA ILE A 116 10.13 7.50 8.36
C ILE A 116 9.20 8.72 8.40
N SER A 117 8.70 9.14 7.24
CA SER A 117 7.66 10.18 7.18
C SER A 117 6.32 9.66 7.68
N ALA A 118 5.53 9.02 6.83
CA ALA A 118 4.27 8.36 7.17
C ALA A 118 3.78 7.51 6.00
N GLY A 119 3.04 6.45 6.30
CA GLY A 119 2.28 5.65 5.38
C GLY A 119 0.90 5.32 5.93
N THR A 120 0.31 4.24 5.46
CA THR A 120 -1.03 3.81 5.82
C THR A 120 -1.00 2.50 6.61
N PHE A 121 -1.75 2.42 7.69
CA PHE A 121 -2.12 1.15 8.32
C PHE A 121 -3.00 0.37 7.33
N GLY A 122 -2.46 -0.69 6.73
CA GLY A 122 -3.13 -1.40 5.64
C GLY A 122 -4.30 -2.26 6.09
N CYS A 123 -4.02 -3.24 6.93
CA CYS A 123 -5.02 -4.13 7.51
C CYS A 123 -4.51 -4.76 8.81
N LEU A 124 -5.42 -5.37 9.56
CA LEU A 124 -5.09 -6.21 10.69
C LEU A 124 -5.22 -7.68 10.28
N MET A 125 -4.19 -8.47 10.51
CA MET A 125 -4.13 -9.90 10.26
C MET A 125 -3.80 -10.65 11.55
N ALA A 126 -3.80 -11.96 11.51
CA ALA A 126 -3.35 -12.81 12.62
C ALA A 126 -2.05 -13.53 12.25
N ASP A 127 -1.17 -13.72 13.21
CA ASP A 127 -0.05 -14.66 13.09
C ASP A 127 -0.59 -16.05 12.77
N ALA A 128 0.04 -16.76 11.83
CA ALA A 128 -0.46 -18.05 11.36
C ALA A 128 -0.42 -19.13 12.45
N VAL A 129 0.52 -19.03 13.39
CA VAL A 129 0.76 -20.01 14.47
C VAL A 129 0.03 -19.60 15.74
N SER A 130 0.40 -18.45 16.33
CA SER A 130 -0.14 -18.02 17.62
C SER A 130 -1.57 -17.50 17.54
N GLY A 131 -1.96 -16.93 16.37
CA GLY A 131 -3.24 -16.24 16.21
C GLY A 131 -3.25 -14.80 16.71
N ASP A 132 -2.13 -14.30 17.21
CA ASP A 132 -2.00 -12.94 17.71
C ASP A 132 -2.24 -11.90 16.59
N PRO A 133 -2.86 -10.74 16.89
CA PRO A 133 -3.09 -9.71 15.92
C PRO A 133 -1.78 -9.07 15.45
N LEU A 134 -1.72 -8.76 14.17
CA LEU A 134 -0.58 -8.11 13.52
C LEU A 134 -1.07 -6.91 12.68
N ILE A 135 -0.51 -5.74 12.93
CA ILE A 135 -0.60 -4.57 12.07
C ILE A 135 0.19 -4.85 10.80
N VAL A 136 -0.40 -4.70 9.63
CA VAL A 136 0.25 -4.96 8.34
C VAL A 136 0.34 -3.70 7.50
N SER A 137 1.51 -3.45 6.94
CA SER A 137 1.79 -2.37 5.99
C SER A 137 3.03 -2.72 5.15
N ASN A 138 3.62 -1.75 4.47
CA ASN A 138 4.85 -1.98 3.71
C ASN A 138 6.11 -2.03 4.60
N ASN A 139 7.18 -2.65 4.09
CA ASN A 139 8.52 -2.56 4.66
C ASN A 139 8.96 -1.09 4.76
N HIS A 140 8.87 -0.32 3.69
CA HIS A 140 9.27 1.09 3.71
C HIS A 140 8.40 1.97 4.63
N VAL A 141 7.27 1.46 5.15
CA VAL A 141 6.42 2.13 6.14
C VAL A 141 6.72 1.68 7.56
N LEU A 142 6.84 0.38 7.84
CA LEU A 142 7.00 -0.14 9.20
C LEU A 142 8.44 -0.55 9.53
N ALA A 143 9.28 -0.78 8.52
CA ALA A 143 10.66 -1.23 8.70
C ALA A 143 11.68 -0.30 8.00
N ASN A 144 11.38 0.99 7.92
CA ASN A 144 12.30 2.03 7.43
C ASN A 144 12.96 1.67 6.08
N ALA A 145 12.22 1.08 5.14
CA ALA A 145 12.74 0.62 3.85
C ALA A 145 13.96 -0.30 3.99
N ASP A 146 13.95 -1.22 4.96
CA ASP A 146 15.06 -2.13 5.26
C ASP A 146 15.47 -2.93 4.03
N MET A 147 16.77 -3.02 3.81
CA MET A 147 17.36 -3.66 2.65
C MET A 147 18.26 -4.82 3.06
N ARG A 148 18.45 -5.80 2.16
CA ARG A 148 19.36 -6.93 2.37
C ARG A 148 20.81 -6.47 2.47
N GLU A 149 21.16 -5.47 1.70
CA GLU A 149 22.52 -4.93 1.61
C GLU A 149 22.86 -3.98 2.77
N GLU A 150 21.83 -3.40 3.40
CA GLU A 150 21.99 -2.42 4.46
C GLU A 150 20.76 -2.40 5.34
N HIS A 151 20.89 -2.85 6.57
CA HIS A 151 19.77 -2.92 7.51
C HIS A 151 19.46 -1.56 8.14
N HIS A 152 18.19 -1.18 8.08
CA HIS A 152 17.67 0.10 8.59
C HIS A 152 16.61 -0.08 9.68
N ALA A 153 16.28 -1.33 10.03
CA ALA A 153 15.30 -1.65 11.05
C ALA A 153 15.73 -2.87 11.89
N VAL A 154 15.25 -2.90 13.12
CA VAL A 154 15.41 -4.05 14.01
C VAL A 154 14.07 -4.43 14.64
N LYS A 155 13.91 -5.72 14.97
CA LYS A 155 12.71 -6.18 15.69
C LYS A 155 12.57 -5.43 17.02
N GLY A 156 11.35 -4.95 17.30
CA GLY A 156 11.07 -4.12 18.47
C GLY A 156 11.10 -2.62 18.20
N ASP A 157 11.49 -2.20 16.99
CA ASP A 157 11.42 -0.79 16.61
C ASP A 157 10.02 -0.23 16.78
N MET A 158 9.97 1.02 17.23
CA MET A 158 8.73 1.67 17.60
C MET A 158 7.89 2.05 16.37
N ILE A 159 6.64 1.61 16.37
CA ILE A 159 5.64 1.98 15.37
C ILE A 159 4.71 3.02 15.97
N LEU A 160 4.55 4.13 15.23
CA LEU A 160 3.80 5.31 15.64
C LEU A 160 2.48 5.45 14.89
N GLN A 161 1.44 5.90 15.58
CA GLN A 161 0.17 6.31 15.01
C GLN A 161 -0.29 7.63 15.67
N PRO A 162 -0.42 8.69 14.88
CA PRO A 162 -0.08 8.78 13.46
C PRO A 162 1.43 8.61 13.21
N GLY A 163 1.81 8.44 11.93
CA GLY A 163 3.22 8.41 11.53
C GLY A 163 3.93 9.74 11.82
N PRO A 164 5.28 9.75 11.91
CA PRO A 164 6.04 10.92 12.36
C PRO A 164 5.73 12.23 11.63
N TYR A 165 5.48 12.19 10.32
CA TYR A 165 5.15 13.37 9.52
C TYR A 165 3.88 14.11 10.01
N ASP A 166 2.94 13.38 10.62
CA ASP A 166 1.66 13.92 11.08
C ASP A 166 1.69 14.35 12.55
N ILE A 167 2.79 14.08 13.25
CA ILE A 167 3.00 14.49 14.64
C ILE A 167 3.60 15.90 14.66
N ARG A 168 2.79 16.90 15.01
CA ARG A 168 3.20 18.31 15.01
C ARG A 168 3.87 18.77 16.31
N THR A 169 3.63 18.07 17.41
CA THR A 169 4.05 18.43 18.77
C THR A 169 5.30 17.74 19.25
N GLY A 170 5.98 17.01 18.38
CA GLY A 170 7.09 16.11 18.73
C GLY A 170 6.60 14.71 19.16
N ILE A 171 7.45 13.71 18.94
CA ILE A 171 7.13 12.32 19.24
C ILE A 171 7.10 12.11 20.76
N ASN A 172 5.95 11.67 21.27
CA ASN A 172 5.79 11.19 22.64
C ASN A 172 5.41 9.69 22.60
N PRO A 173 6.32 8.78 22.98
CA PRO A 173 6.05 7.34 22.91
C PRO A 173 4.82 6.89 23.71
N LYS A 174 4.50 7.54 24.83
CA LYS A 174 3.32 7.20 25.65
C LYS A 174 1.99 7.47 24.94
N ILE A 175 2.00 8.36 23.96
CA ILE A 175 0.80 8.80 23.21
C ILE A 175 0.79 8.17 21.83
N HIS A 176 1.93 8.22 21.13
CA HIS A 176 1.99 7.89 19.71
C HIS A 176 2.34 6.45 19.40
N LYS A 177 3.05 5.74 20.31
CA LYS A 177 3.42 4.34 20.07
C LYS A 177 2.17 3.46 20.05
N ILE A 178 1.97 2.72 18.96
CA ILE A 178 0.83 1.80 18.77
C ILE A 178 1.26 0.35 18.78
N GLY A 179 2.52 0.07 18.54
CA GLY A 179 3.07 -1.28 18.48
C GLY A 179 4.58 -1.29 18.30
N GLU A 180 5.11 -2.47 18.05
CA GLU A 180 6.53 -2.71 17.77
C GLU A 180 6.69 -3.55 16.52
N LEU A 181 7.71 -3.24 15.72
CA LEU A 181 8.06 -4.01 14.53
C LEU A 181 8.32 -5.48 14.92
N ASP A 182 7.62 -6.41 14.28
CA ASP A 182 7.77 -7.83 14.55
C ASP A 182 8.58 -8.55 13.47
N ARG A 183 8.17 -8.38 12.20
CA ARG A 183 8.78 -9.03 11.05
C ARG A 183 8.57 -8.25 9.76
N TRP A 184 9.48 -8.41 8.82
CA TRP A 184 9.41 -7.77 7.51
C TRP A 184 10.15 -8.57 6.44
N VAL A 185 9.99 -8.18 5.20
CA VAL A 185 10.77 -8.69 4.06
C VAL A 185 11.74 -7.62 3.62
N PRO A 186 13.06 -7.75 3.87
CA PRO A 186 14.04 -6.80 3.35
C PRO A 186 14.02 -6.77 1.82
N VAL A 187 13.98 -5.57 1.24
CA VAL A 187 14.05 -5.40 -0.22
C VAL A 187 15.51 -5.43 -0.70
N THR A 188 15.74 -5.43 -2.00
CA THR A 188 17.11 -5.48 -2.56
C THR A 188 17.24 -4.60 -3.79
N SER A 189 18.40 -3.99 -3.94
CA SER A 189 18.81 -3.28 -5.16
C SER A 189 19.37 -4.20 -6.23
N ASP A 190 19.59 -5.49 -5.94
CA ASP A 190 20.00 -6.47 -6.93
C ASP A 190 18.83 -6.86 -7.86
N PRO A 191 18.87 -6.50 -9.15
CA PRO A 191 17.80 -6.85 -10.08
C PRO A 191 17.66 -8.37 -10.32
N ALA A 192 18.70 -9.15 -10.04
CA ALA A 192 18.65 -10.61 -10.19
C ALA A 192 17.87 -11.27 -9.07
N ALA A 193 17.82 -10.64 -7.91
CA ALA A 193 17.14 -11.09 -6.70
C ALA A 193 15.84 -10.35 -6.41
N ALA A 194 15.15 -9.87 -7.46
CA ALA A 194 13.92 -9.08 -7.36
C ALA A 194 12.90 -9.68 -6.39
N GLU A 195 12.38 -8.87 -5.47
CA GLU A 195 11.39 -9.29 -4.48
C GLU A 195 9.98 -9.35 -5.04
N THR A 196 9.11 -10.15 -4.39
CA THR A 196 7.68 -10.21 -4.74
C THR A 196 6.82 -9.29 -3.89
N VAL A 197 7.37 -8.75 -2.82
CA VAL A 197 6.64 -7.94 -1.84
C VAL A 197 7.49 -6.82 -1.27
N ASP A 198 6.81 -5.73 -0.91
CA ASP A 198 7.23 -4.71 0.03
C ASP A 198 6.27 -4.78 1.20
N CYS A 199 6.60 -5.53 2.25
CA CYS A 199 5.69 -5.75 3.36
C CYS A 199 6.40 -5.94 4.71
N ALA A 200 5.71 -5.52 5.76
CA ALA A 200 6.10 -5.69 7.15
C ALA A 200 4.89 -5.85 8.05
N ALA A 201 5.10 -6.42 9.23
CA ALA A 201 4.11 -6.57 10.27
C ALA A 201 4.66 -6.10 11.63
N ALA A 202 3.77 -5.54 12.45
CA ALA A 202 4.07 -5.09 13.79
C ALA A 202 3.06 -5.66 14.79
N SER A 203 3.53 -5.96 16.00
CA SER A 203 2.69 -6.38 17.12
C SER A 203 2.04 -5.16 17.77
N PRO A 204 0.71 -5.04 17.80
CA PRO A 204 0.03 -3.92 18.44
C PRO A 204 0.12 -4.00 19.97
N PHE A 205 0.02 -2.86 20.63
CA PHE A 205 -0.14 -2.81 22.09
C PHE A 205 -1.60 -2.89 22.49
N GLY A 206 -2.00 -3.99 23.11
CA GLY A 206 -3.34 -4.18 23.66
C GLY A 206 -4.46 -3.94 22.63
N PRO A 207 -5.66 -3.53 23.06
CA PRO A 207 -6.82 -3.36 22.19
C PRO A 207 -6.83 -2.01 21.44
N ASN A 208 -5.67 -1.47 21.09
CA ASN A 208 -5.54 -0.12 20.50
C ASN A 208 -5.72 -0.10 18.97
N VAL A 209 -6.12 -1.21 18.36
CA VAL A 209 -6.32 -1.35 16.91
C VAL A 209 -7.66 -1.99 16.60
N LEU A 210 -8.22 -1.66 15.43
CA LEU A 210 -9.43 -2.25 14.87
C LEU A 210 -9.09 -3.12 13.65
N SER A 211 -9.97 -4.07 13.32
CA SER A 211 -9.90 -4.86 12.08
C SER A 211 -10.55 -4.15 10.89
N GLN A 212 -11.53 -3.30 11.16
CA GLN A 212 -12.35 -2.63 10.15
C GLN A 212 -11.56 -1.56 9.40
N ILE A 213 -11.30 -1.80 8.13
CA ILE A 213 -10.67 -0.80 7.25
C ILE A 213 -11.67 0.35 7.05
N LEU A 214 -11.23 1.59 7.26
CA LEU A 214 -12.07 2.79 7.07
C LEU A 214 -12.72 2.78 5.69
N ASP A 215 -14.03 3.04 5.64
CA ASP A 215 -14.88 3.09 4.44
C ASP A 215 -15.00 1.75 3.68
N ILE A 216 -14.42 0.66 4.19
CA ILE A 216 -14.47 -0.67 3.57
C ILE A 216 -15.07 -1.71 4.53
N GLY A 217 -14.60 -1.79 5.77
CA GLY A 217 -15.01 -2.77 6.78
C GLY A 217 -14.02 -3.93 6.93
N ASP A 218 -14.47 -5.03 7.57
CA ASP A 218 -13.66 -6.21 7.82
C ASP A 218 -13.35 -7.00 6.54
N LEU A 219 -12.20 -7.69 6.52
CA LEU A 219 -11.81 -8.59 5.45
C LEU A 219 -12.43 -9.97 5.68
N ASP A 220 -13.00 -10.55 4.62
CA ASP A 220 -13.69 -11.83 4.67
C ASP A 220 -12.84 -12.98 4.11
N ASP A 221 -11.94 -12.69 3.14
CA ASP A 221 -11.10 -13.69 2.47
C ASP A 221 -9.76 -13.10 1.99
N ILE A 222 -8.86 -13.98 1.50
CA ILE A 222 -7.56 -13.63 0.94
C ILE A 222 -7.54 -14.04 -0.54
N GLY A 223 -7.09 -13.12 -1.39
CA GLY A 223 -6.94 -13.34 -2.83
C GLY A 223 -5.90 -14.43 -3.14
N LYS A 224 -6.25 -15.29 -4.09
CA LYS A 224 -5.42 -16.36 -4.64
C LYS A 224 -4.83 -15.93 -5.98
N GLU A 225 -3.81 -16.62 -6.47
CA GLU A 225 -3.18 -16.31 -7.77
C GLU A 225 -4.21 -16.19 -8.92
N ALA A 226 -5.18 -17.09 -8.96
CA ALA A 226 -6.23 -17.11 -10.00
C ALA A 226 -7.20 -15.90 -9.96
N ASP A 227 -7.22 -15.16 -8.87
CA ASP A 227 -8.09 -13.98 -8.71
C ASP A 227 -7.51 -12.74 -9.43
N PHE A 228 -6.21 -12.71 -9.67
CA PHE A 228 -5.54 -11.58 -10.32
C PHE A 228 -5.80 -11.58 -11.84
N LYS A 229 -6.83 -10.86 -12.24
CA LYS A 229 -7.25 -10.73 -13.65
C LYS A 229 -7.30 -9.27 -14.07
N SER A 230 -6.92 -8.99 -15.32
CA SER A 230 -7.10 -7.65 -15.90
C SER A 230 -8.55 -7.19 -15.78
N GLN A 231 -8.74 -5.90 -15.54
CA GLN A 231 -10.03 -5.23 -15.34
C GLN A 231 -10.77 -5.60 -14.04
N LEU A 232 -10.20 -6.45 -13.15
CA LEU A 232 -10.82 -6.69 -11.84
C LEU A 232 -10.93 -5.38 -11.06
N PRO A 233 -12.13 -4.99 -10.60
CA PRO A 233 -12.30 -3.78 -9.81
C PRO A 233 -11.75 -3.99 -8.39
N LEU A 234 -10.99 -3.02 -7.91
CA LEU A 234 -10.43 -2.98 -6.57
C LEU A 234 -10.76 -1.65 -5.90
N CYS A 235 -10.86 -1.66 -4.59
CA CYS A 235 -10.86 -0.45 -3.78
C CYS A 235 -9.73 -0.47 -2.75
N LYS A 236 -9.37 0.69 -2.24
CA LYS A 236 -8.45 0.86 -1.12
C LYS A 236 -8.88 2.03 -0.24
N SER A 237 -8.38 2.06 0.98
CA SER A 237 -8.54 3.19 1.88
C SER A 237 -7.18 3.58 2.45
N GLY A 238 -6.72 4.79 2.16
CA GLY A 238 -5.38 5.26 2.49
C GLY A 238 -5.36 6.58 3.24
N ARG A 239 -4.22 6.84 3.87
CA ARG A 239 -3.97 8.04 4.68
C ARG A 239 -4.21 9.34 3.91
N THR A 240 -3.78 9.41 2.66
CA THR A 240 -3.71 10.67 1.91
C THR A 240 -4.92 10.87 1.02
N THR A 241 -5.39 9.83 0.33
CA THR A 241 -6.48 9.97 -0.66
C THR A 241 -7.78 9.33 -0.21
N GLY A 242 -7.83 8.73 0.99
CA GLY A 242 -9.01 8.08 1.51
C GLY A 242 -9.45 6.85 0.72
N TYR A 243 -10.76 6.64 0.64
CA TYR A 243 -11.35 5.60 -0.18
C TYR A 243 -11.22 5.94 -1.66
N ASN A 244 -10.71 5.02 -2.45
CA ASN A 244 -10.62 5.14 -3.90
C ASN A 244 -10.84 3.79 -4.57
N GLU A 245 -11.32 3.83 -5.79
CA GLU A 245 -11.53 2.67 -6.65
C GLU A 245 -10.55 2.68 -7.81
N SER A 246 -10.18 1.49 -8.27
CA SER A 246 -9.27 1.27 -9.37
C SER A 246 -9.57 -0.06 -10.05
N LYS A 247 -8.84 -0.37 -11.12
CA LYS A 247 -8.92 -1.68 -11.79
C LYS A 247 -7.53 -2.21 -12.05
N ILE A 248 -7.37 -3.53 -11.99
CA ILE A 248 -6.12 -4.17 -12.39
C ILE A 248 -5.88 -3.90 -13.88
N ALA A 249 -4.78 -3.22 -14.18
CA ALA A 249 -4.33 -2.92 -15.54
C ALA A 249 -3.35 -3.99 -16.07
N ASP A 250 -2.50 -4.54 -15.19
CA ASP A 250 -1.67 -5.71 -15.44
C ASP A 250 -1.64 -6.59 -14.20
N ALA A 251 -1.93 -7.86 -14.35
CA ALA A 251 -2.02 -8.81 -13.24
C ALA A 251 -0.66 -9.34 -12.75
N THR A 252 0.41 -9.19 -13.54
CA THR A 252 1.73 -9.71 -13.20
C THR A 252 2.84 -8.99 -13.98
N ALA A 253 3.69 -8.26 -13.28
CA ALA A 253 4.75 -7.45 -13.88
C ALA A 253 6.07 -7.56 -13.12
N TYR A 254 7.16 -7.27 -13.83
CA TYR A 254 8.45 -6.91 -13.26
C TYR A 254 8.59 -5.39 -13.33
N ILE A 255 9.04 -4.74 -12.23
CA ILE A 255 9.18 -3.29 -12.16
C ILE A 255 10.39 -2.87 -11.30
N LYS A 256 11.06 -1.81 -11.72
CA LYS A 256 12.04 -1.07 -10.93
C LYS A 256 11.34 0.08 -10.20
N VAL A 257 11.58 0.20 -8.91
CA VAL A 257 10.97 1.23 -8.05
C VAL A 257 12.06 1.99 -7.33
N SER A 258 12.10 3.29 -7.49
CA SER A 258 13.03 4.19 -6.81
C SER A 258 12.49 4.63 -5.44
N GLY A 259 13.37 5.14 -4.56
CA GLY A 259 12.96 5.74 -3.28
C GLY A 259 13.31 4.94 -2.03
N TYR A 260 14.08 3.86 -2.16
CA TYR A 260 14.59 3.07 -1.05
C TYR A 260 15.99 3.58 -0.66
N HIS A 261 16.05 4.54 0.26
CA HIS A 261 17.31 5.21 0.68
C HIS A 261 18.17 5.67 -0.51
N GLY A 262 17.51 6.29 -1.52
CA GLY A 262 18.17 6.75 -2.74
C GLY A 262 18.52 5.65 -3.76
N LYS A 263 18.25 4.39 -3.43
CA LYS A 263 18.45 3.25 -4.33
C LYS A 263 17.17 2.90 -5.10
N THR A 264 17.34 2.15 -6.17
CA THR A 264 16.25 1.56 -6.96
C THR A 264 16.21 0.06 -6.70
N CYS A 265 15.06 -0.42 -6.21
CA CYS A 265 14.81 -1.82 -5.95
C CYS A 265 13.97 -2.45 -7.06
N ALA A 266 14.15 -3.75 -7.27
CA ALA A 266 13.42 -4.50 -8.28
C ALA A 266 12.36 -5.39 -7.63
N PHE A 267 11.18 -5.40 -8.24
CA PHE A 267 10.05 -6.24 -7.83
C PHE A 267 9.54 -7.05 -9.00
N ARG A 268 9.15 -8.28 -8.73
CA ARG A 268 8.55 -9.19 -9.72
C ARG A 268 7.23 -9.76 -9.21
N ASP A 269 6.40 -10.19 -10.14
CA ASP A 269 5.07 -10.74 -9.86
C ASP A 269 4.20 -9.81 -9.01
N VAL A 270 4.34 -8.51 -9.27
CA VAL A 270 3.48 -7.45 -8.76
C VAL A 270 2.37 -7.13 -9.76
N PHE A 271 1.30 -6.48 -9.32
CA PHE A 271 0.23 -6.05 -10.21
C PHE A 271 0.14 -4.53 -10.31
N PHE A 272 -0.31 -4.05 -11.47
CA PHE A 272 -0.60 -2.63 -11.70
C PHE A 272 -2.09 -2.40 -11.66
N THR A 273 -2.47 -1.24 -11.11
CA THR A 273 -3.83 -0.72 -11.21
C THR A 273 -3.84 0.61 -11.97
N THR A 274 -5.03 1.02 -12.42
CA THR A 274 -5.23 2.43 -12.76
C THR A 274 -4.86 3.30 -11.58
N GLN A 275 -4.35 4.51 -11.87
CA GLN A 275 -3.86 5.41 -10.83
C GLN A 275 -4.97 5.74 -9.81
N CYS A 276 -4.70 5.54 -8.52
CA CYS A 276 -5.68 5.72 -7.44
C CYS A 276 -5.06 6.18 -6.11
N ALA A 277 -3.78 6.54 -6.08
CA ALA A 277 -3.06 6.81 -4.85
C ALA A 277 -2.12 8.01 -4.94
N ALA A 278 -1.71 8.52 -3.80
CA ALA A 278 -0.71 9.56 -3.63
C ALA A 278 0.28 9.20 -2.52
N GLY A 279 1.34 10.00 -2.37
CA GLY A 279 2.32 9.81 -1.30
C GLY A 279 1.67 9.74 0.07
N GLY A 280 2.04 8.73 0.85
CA GLY A 280 1.44 8.40 2.14
C GLY A 280 0.32 7.36 2.09
N ASP A 281 -0.18 6.98 0.91
CA ASP A 281 -1.10 5.85 0.74
C ASP A 281 -0.40 4.49 0.75
N SER A 282 0.92 4.46 0.68
CA SER A 282 1.73 3.24 0.84
C SER A 282 1.29 2.44 2.06
N GLY A 283 1.13 1.14 1.87
CA GLY A 283 0.62 0.22 2.89
C GLY A 283 -0.88 0.01 2.84
N SER A 284 -1.66 0.82 2.11
CA SER A 284 -3.09 0.60 1.95
C SER A 284 -3.39 -0.80 1.44
N ALA A 285 -4.37 -1.46 2.03
CA ALA A 285 -4.86 -2.75 1.53
C ALA A 285 -5.73 -2.54 0.29
N TYR A 286 -5.40 -3.25 -0.79
CA TYR A 286 -6.31 -3.43 -1.91
C TYR A 286 -7.35 -4.47 -1.56
N VAL A 287 -8.61 -4.18 -1.83
CA VAL A 287 -9.76 -5.04 -1.54
C VAL A 287 -10.62 -5.21 -2.78
N TRP A 288 -10.94 -6.46 -3.10
CA TRP A 288 -11.96 -6.82 -4.07
C TRP A 288 -13.27 -7.10 -3.34
N LYS A 289 -14.35 -6.36 -3.69
CA LYS A 289 -15.70 -6.61 -3.19
C LYS A 289 -16.33 -7.70 -4.06
N SER A 290 -16.19 -8.96 -3.65
CA SER A 290 -16.75 -10.12 -4.32
C SER A 290 -18.17 -10.42 -3.82
N LEU A 291 -19.10 -10.71 -4.73
CA LEU A 291 -20.47 -11.09 -4.34
C LEU A 291 -20.50 -12.42 -3.55
N GLU A 292 -19.61 -13.35 -3.86
CA GLU A 292 -19.58 -14.68 -3.24
C GLU A 292 -18.66 -14.77 -2.02
N ARG A 293 -17.54 -14.02 -2.03
CA ARG A 293 -16.45 -14.12 -1.04
C ARG A 293 -16.35 -12.91 -0.12
N GLY A 294 -17.25 -11.94 -0.26
CA GLY A 294 -17.21 -10.70 0.52
C GLY A 294 -16.03 -9.81 0.15
N LYS A 295 -15.38 -9.21 1.15
CA LYS A 295 -14.25 -8.31 1.00
C LYS A 295 -12.93 -9.09 1.02
N VAL A 296 -12.37 -9.31 -0.16
CA VAL A 296 -11.17 -10.12 -0.39
C VAL A 296 -9.93 -9.24 -0.35
N PHE A 297 -8.99 -9.55 0.55
CA PHE A 297 -7.68 -8.89 0.58
C PHE A 297 -6.86 -9.26 -0.66
N MET A 298 -6.57 -8.30 -1.51
CA MET A 298 -5.83 -8.52 -2.76
C MET A 298 -4.34 -8.14 -2.67
N GLY A 299 -3.92 -7.49 -1.60
CA GLY A 299 -2.51 -7.15 -1.37
C GLY A 299 -2.31 -5.73 -0.87
N LEU A 300 -1.06 -5.27 -0.90
CA LEU A 300 -0.66 -3.95 -0.39
C LEU A 300 -0.20 -3.04 -1.53
N LEU A 301 -0.71 -1.84 -1.54
CA LEU A 301 -0.20 -0.75 -2.36
C LEU A 301 1.17 -0.31 -1.84
N PHE A 302 2.19 -0.18 -2.71
CA PHE A 302 3.52 0.22 -2.25
C PHE A 302 4.22 1.26 -3.14
N ALA A 303 3.85 1.36 -4.40
CA ALA A 303 4.50 2.26 -5.33
C ALA A 303 3.51 2.84 -6.34
N GLY A 304 3.91 3.86 -7.06
CA GLY A 304 3.11 4.43 -8.12
C GLY A 304 3.81 5.55 -8.89
N SER A 305 3.11 6.01 -9.90
CA SER A 305 3.50 7.15 -10.74
C SER A 305 2.27 8.04 -11.01
N SER A 306 2.38 8.96 -11.94
CA SER A 306 1.24 9.74 -12.42
C SER A 306 0.21 8.93 -13.23
N SER A 307 0.56 7.71 -13.66
CA SER A 307 -0.25 6.92 -14.59
C SER A 307 -0.75 5.61 -14.01
N VAL A 308 0.00 5.00 -13.08
CA VAL A 308 -0.31 3.69 -12.52
C VAL A 308 -0.03 3.66 -11.02
N THR A 309 -0.69 2.74 -10.33
CA THR A 309 -0.34 2.36 -8.95
C THR A 309 0.06 0.90 -8.92
N VAL A 310 0.99 0.54 -8.06
CA VAL A 310 1.58 -0.80 -7.98
C VAL A 310 1.25 -1.46 -6.65
N GLY A 311 0.80 -2.71 -6.70
CA GLY A 311 0.52 -3.52 -5.53
C GLY A 311 1.29 -4.83 -5.52
N CYS A 312 1.73 -5.27 -4.34
CA CYS A 312 2.20 -6.63 -4.13
C CYS A 312 1.04 -7.55 -3.75
N LYS A 313 1.04 -8.77 -4.29
CA LYS A 313 -0.10 -9.71 -4.21
C LYS A 313 -0.30 -10.28 -2.82
N SER A 314 -1.56 -10.42 -2.42
CA SER A 314 -1.99 -10.90 -1.10
C SER A 314 -1.35 -12.23 -0.68
N PHE A 315 -1.34 -13.24 -1.55
CA PHE A 315 -0.81 -14.55 -1.21
C PHE A 315 0.71 -14.53 -0.98
N HIS A 316 1.46 -13.65 -1.67
CA HIS A 316 2.87 -13.41 -1.36
C HIS A 316 3.04 -12.72 -0.01
N VAL A 317 2.26 -11.66 0.25
CA VAL A 317 2.31 -10.92 1.54
C VAL A 317 2.05 -11.87 2.71
N VAL A 318 0.94 -12.63 2.62
CA VAL A 318 0.52 -13.57 3.68
C VAL A 318 1.54 -14.69 3.87
N GLY A 319 2.04 -15.27 2.77
CA GLY A 319 3.04 -16.34 2.81
C GLY A 319 4.38 -15.89 3.40
N ARG A 320 4.89 -14.73 2.96
CA ARG A 320 6.19 -14.19 3.42
C ARG A 320 6.15 -13.75 4.89
N LEU A 321 5.04 -13.16 5.35
CA LEU A 321 4.87 -12.74 6.74
C LEU A 321 4.25 -13.83 7.63
N LYS A 322 3.93 -15.02 7.09
CA LYS A 322 3.32 -16.14 7.83
C LYS A 322 2.06 -15.71 8.60
N MET A 323 1.08 -15.18 7.88
CA MET A 323 -0.15 -14.64 8.45
C MET A 323 -1.38 -15.40 7.94
N LYS A 324 -2.51 -15.17 8.61
CA LYS A 324 -3.85 -15.62 8.22
C LYS A 324 -4.86 -14.51 8.51
N LEU A 325 -6.09 -14.65 8.02
CA LEU A 325 -7.17 -13.74 8.38
C LEU A 325 -7.39 -13.74 9.88
N LEU A 326 -7.54 -12.56 10.45
CA LEU A 326 -7.96 -12.40 11.82
C LEU A 326 -9.47 -12.67 11.89
N LYS A 327 -9.87 -13.68 12.64
CA LYS A 327 -11.28 -13.99 12.92
C LYS A 327 -11.61 -13.60 14.36
N GLY A 328 -12.61 -12.75 14.53
CA GLY A 328 -13.23 -12.52 15.81
C GLY A 328 -12.42 -11.69 16.81
N LEU A 329 -12.00 -10.48 16.44
CA LEU A 329 -11.74 -9.49 17.49
C LEU A 329 -13.08 -9.23 18.21
N PRO A 330 -13.07 -9.09 19.54
CA PRO A 330 -14.24 -8.57 20.25
C PRO A 330 -14.58 -7.20 19.63
N PRO A 331 -15.89 -6.82 19.59
CA PRO A 331 -16.28 -5.49 19.14
C PRO A 331 -15.46 -4.45 19.91
N ALA A 332 -15.06 -3.38 19.21
CA ALA A 332 -14.34 -2.30 19.84
C ALA A 332 -15.14 -1.85 21.08
N PRO A 333 -14.48 -1.56 22.20
CA PRO A 333 -15.16 -0.93 23.31
C PRO A 333 -15.84 0.35 22.80
N PRO A 334 -17.04 0.68 23.29
CA PRO A 334 -17.70 1.93 22.88
C PRO A 334 -16.71 3.08 23.05
N PRO A 335 -16.71 4.06 22.14
CA PRO A 335 -15.84 5.22 22.27
C PRO A 335 -16.04 5.80 23.67
N PRO A 336 -14.96 6.25 24.33
CA PRO A 336 -15.10 6.91 25.62
C PRO A 336 -16.14 8.02 25.45
N PRO A 337 -17.04 8.20 26.42
CA PRO A 337 -18.05 9.25 26.34
C PRO A 337 -17.32 10.55 26.00
N GLU A 338 -17.81 11.26 24.98
CA GLU A 338 -17.27 12.57 24.63
C GLU A 338 -17.17 13.41 25.90
N GLU A 339 -15.96 13.77 26.30
CA GLU A 339 -15.76 14.76 27.34
C GLU A 339 -16.32 16.08 26.80
N ARG A 340 -17.61 16.33 27.05
CA ARG A 340 -18.19 17.65 26.79
C ARG A 340 -17.64 18.57 27.85
N LEU A 341 -16.82 19.52 27.43
CA LEU A 341 -16.54 20.70 28.23
C LEU A 341 -17.87 21.39 28.49
N ILE A 342 -18.35 21.29 29.72
CA ILE A 342 -19.53 22.02 30.14
C ILE A 342 -19.01 23.33 30.71
N GLU A 343 -19.31 24.41 30.01
CA GLU A 343 -19.12 25.77 30.55
C GLU A 343 -20.31 26.09 31.46
N PHE A 344 -20.02 26.58 32.62
CA PHE A 344 -21.06 27.05 33.56
C PHE A 344 -20.71 28.48 34.02
N SER A 345 -21.74 29.27 34.22
CA SER A 345 -21.63 30.60 34.77
C SER A 345 -22.25 30.66 36.15
N THR A 346 -21.60 31.27 37.10
CA THR A 346 -22.10 31.51 38.48
C THR A 346 -22.60 32.92 38.69
N ASP A 347 -22.57 33.77 37.65
CA ASP A 347 -22.87 35.20 37.72
C ASP A 347 -23.77 35.69 36.55
N ASP A 348 -24.81 34.94 36.24
CA ASP A 348 -25.79 35.25 35.19
C ASP A 348 -25.20 35.54 33.80
N GLY A 349 -24.08 34.88 33.48
CA GLY A 349 -23.44 34.92 32.14
C GLY A 349 -22.41 36.02 31.97
N GLN A 350 -21.92 36.62 33.04
CA GLN A 350 -20.84 37.62 32.97
C GLN A 350 -19.46 36.99 32.98
N THR A 351 -19.29 35.83 33.64
CA THR A 351 -18.04 35.05 33.62
C THR A 351 -18.35 33.57 33.36
N TRP A 352 -17.53 32.93 32.56
CA TRP A 352 -17.65 31.49 32.21
C TRP A 352 -16.42 30.73 32.68
N GLU A 353 -16.62 29.70 33.49
CA GLU A 353 -15.58 28.79 33.94
C GLU A 353 -15.71 27.43 33.27
N GLN A 354 -14.58 26.84 32.90
CA GLN A 354 -14.52 25.48 32.35
C GLN A 354 -14.39 24.47 33.48
N ALA A 355 -15.37 23.57 33.60
CA ALA A 355 -15.27 22.45 34.52
C ALA A 355 -14.24 21.41 34.02
N LYS A 356 -13.18 21.20 34.76
CA LYS A 356 -12.28 20.08 34.61
C LYS A 356 -13.01 18.80 35.07
N THR A 357 -13.73 18.13 34.17
CA THR A 357 -14.25 16.77 34.33
C THR A 357 -15.44 16.58 35.28
N LEU A 358 -16.63 16.53 34.74
CA LEU A 358 -17.81 15.95 35.42
C LEU A 358 -17.98 14.49 34.98
N ARG A 359 -17.76 13.53 35.89
CA ARG A 359 -18.10 12.12 35.64
C ARG A 359 -19.62 11.97 35.86
N VAL A 360 -20.37 11.85 34.76
CA VAL A 360 -21.80 11.49 34.83
C VAL A 360 -21.88 9.98 34.98
N ARG A 361 -22.41 9.50 36.09
CA ARG A 361 -22.80 8.09 36.24
C ARG A 361 -24.09 7.85 35.48
N PRO A 362 -24.26 6.76 34.73
CA PRO A 362 -25.57 6.37 34.20
C PRO A 362 -26.52 6.15 35.37
N LYS A 363 -27.76 6.61 35.24
CA LYS A 363 -28.83 6.16 36.13
C LYS A 363 -29.02 4.67 35.88
N GLU A 364 -28.86 3.86 36.91
CA GLU A 364 -29.36 2.49 36.92
C GLU A 364 -30.90 2.60 37.03
N ASP A 365 -31.60 2.12 35.99
CA ASP A 365 -33.03 1.85 36.01
C ASP A 365 -33.29 0.46 36.55
#